data_bfb3df6a4fab627010f04390c737ddb8
#
_entry.id   bfb3df6a4fab627010f04390c737ddb8
#
_cell.length_a   1.000
_cell.length_b   1.000
_cell.length_c   1.000
_cell.angle_alpha   90.00
_cell.angle_beta   90.00
_cell.angle_gamma   90.00
#
_symmetry.space_group_name_H-M   'P 1'
#
loop_
_entity.id
_entity.type
_entity.pdbx_description
1 polymer ?
#
loop_
_entity_poly.entity_id
_entity_poly.type
_entity_poly.pdbx_seq_one_letter_code
_entity_poly.pdbx_strand_id
1 'polypeptide(L)'
;PDCCYIEGLHGMRAPGSVNIADESGSFSLSSKDFWQKYPSAVEAGDLDQDNAEVIFWLWCPQVEAMDFRHYADQGYSQTYYEGFDVVGASAYGIGNTNNFSIELSNNAASDGDALKRFSDSVQKPPVYVADPSVYEKLQAFGEWSLPSKKTQVERFLEEQLDKAFDFYKNEVEVRSWYGMFNYGDIMHTYDPFRHSWRYDMGGYAWQNTELVPTLWLWLAF
;
A
#
# COMPACT_ATOMS: atom_id res chain seq x y z
N PRO A 1 19.54 34.63 8.57
CA PRO A 1 18.58 34.53 7.50
C PRO A 1 17.25 34.22 8.12
N ASP A 2 16.31 35.12 7.91
CA ASP A 2 14.97 34.98 8.42
C ASP A 2 14.32 33.81 7.65
N CYS A 3 14.04 32.77 8.38
CA CYS A 3 13.35 31.59 7.82
C CYS A 3 11.93 32.03 7.49
N CYS A 4 11.66 32.32 6.22
CA CYS A 4 10.31 32.62 5.76
C CYS A 4 9.50 31.32 5.76
N TYR A 5 8.64 31.16 6.74
CA TYR A 5 7.62 30.12 6.73
C TYR A 5 6.42 30.59 5.92
N ILE A 6 6.10 29.87 4.87
CA ILE A 6 4.89 30.11 4.11
C ILE A 6 3.88 29.02 4.50
N GLU A 7 2.82 29.44 5.16
CA GLU A 7 1.73 28.52 5.48
C GLU A 7 0.99 28.12 4.22
N GLY A 8 0.99 26.81 3.93
CA GLY A 8 0.34 26.23 2.77
C GLY A 8 -0.89 25.40 3.15
N LEU A 9 -1.22 24.45 2.32
CA LEU A 9 -2.31 23.50 2.58
C LEU A 9 -1.90 22.53 3.70
N HIS A 10 -2.85 22.28 4.60
CA HIS A 10 -2.69 21.31 5.68
C HIS A 10 -3.35 19.98 5.31
N GLY A 11 -2.74 18.86 5.71
CA GLY A 11 -3.29 17.54 5.51
C GLY A 11 -2.61 16.52 6.41
N MET A 12 -3.27 15.38 6.59
CA MET A 12 -2.76 14.26 7.39
C MET A 12 -1.93 13.28 6.57
N ARG A 13 -1.99 13.36 5.23
CA ARG A 13 -1.38 12.39 4.32
C ARG A 13 -0.80 13.12 3.12
N ALA A 14 0.52 13.09 3.00
CA ALA A 14 1.20 13.68 1.85
C ALA A 14 1.20 12.72 0.65
N PRO A 15 1.00 13.20 -0.57
CA PRO A 15 1.02 12.35 -1.77
C PRO A 15 2.43 11.90 -2.16
N GLY A 16 3.49 12.44 -1.55
CA GLY A 16 4.87 12.08 -1.85
C GLY A 16 5.37 12.58 -3.19
N SER A 17 4.87 13.73 -3.60
CA SER A 17 5.27 14.39 -4.83
C SER A 17 5.93 15.74 -4.54
N VAL A 18 6.99 16.05 -5.25
CA VAL A 18 7.72 17.31 -5.19
C VAL A 18 7.97 17.82 -6.59
N ASN A 19 7.91 19.14 -6.75
CA ASN A 19 8.30 19.82 -7.97
C ASN A 19 9.28 20.93 -7.62
N ILE A 20 10.38 21.02 -8.36
CA ILE A 20 11.32 22.13 -8.34
C ILE A 20 11.37 22.71 -9.74
N ALA A 21 11.28 24.03 -9.84
CA ALA A 21 11.27 24.73 -11.11
C ALA A 21 12.16 25.98 -11.03
N ASP A 22 12.82 26.26 -12.13
CA ASP A 22 13.57 27.49 -12.37
C ASP A 22 13.27 28.06 -13.76
N GLU A 23 14.05 29.04 -14.22
CA GLU A 23 13.88 29.67 -15.55
C GLU A 23 14.15 28.69 -16.71
N SER A 24 14.90 27.61 -16.48
CA SER A 24 15.28 26.62 -17.48
C SER A 24 14.28 25.48 -17.64
N GLY A 25 13.46 25.23 -16.62
CA GLY A 25 12.48 24.15 -16.65
C GLY A 25 12.05 23.68 -15.27
N SER A 26 11.49 22.49 -15.22
CA SER A 26 11.06 21.89 -13.95
C SER A 26 11.38 20.40 -13.87
N PHE A 27 11.60 19.96 -12.63
CA PHE A 27 11.80 18.58 -12.24
C PHE A 27 10.69 18.20 -11.26
N SER A 28 9.98 17.13 -11.56
CA SER A 28 9.00 16.55 -10.63
C SER A 28 9.39 15.13 -10.28
N LEU A 29 9.25 14.80 -9.01
CA LEU A 29 9.44 13.45 -8.48
C LEU A 29 8.19 13.05 -7.72
N SER A 30 7.72 11.82 -7.91
CA SER A 30 6.63 11.24 -7.13
C SER A 30 6.93 9.78 -6.78
N SER A 31 6.61 9.40 -5.55
CA SER A 31 6.69 8.01 -5.09
C SER A 31 5.30 7.44 -4.87
N LYS A 32 5.05 6.26 -5.43
CA LYS A 32 3.80 5.54 -5.20
C LYS A 32 3.70 5.07 -3.75
N ASP A 33 2.49 5.17 -3.19
CA ASP A 33 2.14 4.74 -1.83
C ASP A 33 2.99 5.41 -0.73
N PHE A 34 3.35 6.70 -0.92
CA PHE A 34 4.27 7.42 -0.06
C PHE A 34 3.88 7.44 1.42
N TRP A 35 2.65 7.88 1.75
CA TRP A 35 2.22 7.97 3.14
C TRP A 35 1.94 6.59 3.75
N GLN A 36 1.58 5.60 2.93
CA GLN A 36 1.39 4.21 3.36
C GLN A 36 2.71 3.57 3.79
N LYS A 37 3.81 4.05 3.24
CA LYS A 37 5.19 3.60 3.53
C LYS A 37 5.88 4.46 4.58
N TYR A 38 5.11 5.04 5.50
CA TYR A 38 5.71 5.74 6.64
C TYR A 38 6.81 4.85 7.29
N PRO A 39 8.00 5.40 7.60
CA PRO A 39 8.36 6.80 7.69
C PRO A 39 9.14 7.34 6.47
N SER A 40 8.64 7.19 5.27
CA SER A 40 9.21 7.85 4.10
C SER A 40 9.14 9.37 4.24
N ALA A 41 10.15 10.07 3.72
CA ALA A 41 10.19 11.53 3.72
C ALA A 41 10.82 12.08 2.43
N VAL A 42 10.51 13.32 2.13
CA VAL A 42 11.17 14.08 1.05
C VAL A 42 11.77 15.33 1.65
N GLU A 43 13.02 15.58 1.32
CA GLU A 43 13.77 16.76 1.69
C GLU A 43 14.25 17.47 0.42
N ALA A 44 14.12 18.77 0.38
CA ALA A 44 14.67 19.62 -0.67
C ALA A 44 15.63 20.63 -0.03
N GLY A 45 16.85 20.64 -0.53
CA GLY A 45 17.92 21.50 -0.01
C GLY A 45 18.60 22.30 -1.10
N ASP A 46 19.38 23.30 -0.68
CA ASP A 46 20.23 24.12 -1.54
C ASP A 46 19.51 24.73 -2.75
N LEU A 47 18.22 25.09 -2.57
CA LEU A 47 17.37 25.59 -3.64
C LEU A 47 17.80 26.95 -4.21
N ASP A 48 18.65 27.67 -3.49
CA ASP A 48 19.26 28.94 -3.88
C ASP A 48 20.66 28.78 -4.48
N GLN A 49 21.13 27.54 -4.63
CA GLN A 49 22.45 27.20 -5.17
C GLN A 49 22.35 26.67 -6.61
N ASP A 50 23.46 26.61 -7.30
CA ASP A 50 23.57 26.03 -8.63
C ASP A 50 23.24 24.50 -8.68
N ASN A 51 23.26 23.85 -7.50
CA ASN A 51 23.04 22.42 -7.34
C ASN A 51 21.94 22.16 -6.30
N ALA A 52 20.69 22.45 -6.65
CA ALA A 52 19.55 22.08 -5.81
C ALA A 52 19.49 20.56 -5.63
N GLU A 53 19.21 20.10 -4.41
CA GLU A 53 19.16 18.70 -4.07
C GLU A 53 17.75 18.27 -3.63
N VAL A 54 17.29 17.10 -4.11
CA VAL A 54 16.10 16.43 -3.61
C VAL A 54 16.49 15.07 -3.08
N ILE A 55 16.29 14.87 -1.77
CA ILE A 55 16.54 13.59 -1.12
C ILE A 55 15.21 12.92 -0.83
N PHE A 56 15.06 11.70 -1.29
CA PHE A 56 13.93 10.85 -0.93
C PHE A 56 14.39 9.79 0.07
N TRP A 57 13.90 9.93 1.30
CA TRP A 57 14.19 9.00 2.37
C TRP A 57 13.21 7.83 2.33
N LEU A 58 13.70 6.63 2.10
CA LEU A 58 12.91 5.40 2.23
C LEU A 58 12.59 5.10 3.69
N TRP A 59 13.49 5.53 4.57
CA TRP A 59 13.32 5.55 6.02
C TRP A 59 13.90 6.86 6.54
N CYS A 60 13.04 7.71 7.07
CA CYS A 60 13.46 9.03 7.53
C CYS A 60 14.44 8.93 8.71
N PRO A 61 15.62 9.56 8.66
CA PRO A 61 16.63 9.44 9.69
C PRO A 61 16.22 10.08 11.03
N GLN A 62 15.17 10.90 11.05
CA GLN A 62 14.62 11.51 12.26
C GLN A 62 13.66 10.58 13.02
N VAL A 63 13.33 9.42 12.45
CA VAL A 63 12.46 8.41 13.04
C VAL A 63 13.32 7.29 13.61
N GLU A 64 12.87 6.70 14.72
CA GLU A 64 13.57 5.56 15.34
C GLU A 64 13.70 4.39 14.36
N ALA A 65 14.69 3.54 14.60
CA ALA A 65 14.88 2.32 13.85
C ALA A 65 13.68 1.36 14.04
N MET A 66 13.41 0.55 13.01
CA MET A 66 12.37 -0.46 13.05
C MET A 66 12.61 -1.45 14.19
N ASP A 67 11.61 -1.62 15.06
CA ASP A 67 11.68 -2.50 16.22
C ASP A 67 10.53 -3.52 16.20
N PHE A 68 10.87 -4.80 16.10
CA PHE A 68 9.92 -5.91 16.10
C PHE A 68 9.87 -6.69 17.40
N ARG A 69 10.61 -6.27 18.43
CA ARG A 69 10.69 -6.99 19.72
C ARG A 69 9.34 -7.17 20.37
N HIS A 70 8.43 -6.20 20.21
CA HIS A 70 7.08 -6.29 20.73
C HIS A 70 6.26 -7.47 20.17
N TYR A 71 6.58 -7.98 18.99
CA TYR A 71 5.95 -9.19 18.44
C TYR A 71 6.41 -10.45 19.17
N ALA A 72 7.63 -10.47 19.72
CA ALA A 72 8.12 -11.56 20.53
C ALA A 72 7.56 -11.52 21.96
N ASP A 73 7.32 -10.31 22.51
CA ASP A 73 6.98 -10.11 23.92
C ASP A 73 5.46 -10.18 24.21
N GLN A 74 4.61 -9.96 23.21
CA GLN A 74 3.17 -9.84 23.41
C GLN A 74 2.37 -11.09 23.04
N GLY A 75 2.75 -12.25 23.54
CA GLY A 75 1.83 -13.29 23.93
C GLY A 75 0.92 -13.94 22.87
N TYR A 76 1.08 -13.70 21.60
CA TYR A 76 0.69 -14.69 20.62
C TYR A 76 1.93 -15.49 20.28
N SER A 77 2.16 -16.47 21.11
CA SER A 77 3.31 -17.35 20.95
C SER A 77 3.16 -18.12 19.65
N GLN A 78 4.00 -17.85 18.68
CA GLN A 78 4.20 -18.73 17.52
C GLN A 78 4.57 -20.14 17.99
N THR A 79 5.10 -20.27 19.22
CA THR A 79 5.29 -21.53 19.91
C THR A 79 4.03 -22.40 19.91
N TYR A 80 2.86 -21.80 19.98
CA TYR A 80 1.60 -22.55 19.95
C TYR A 80 1.34 -23.20 18.59
N TYR A 81 1.71 -22.56 17.51
CA TYR A 81 1.48 -23.08 16.15
C TYR A 81 2.70 -23.76 15.55
N GLU A 82 3.89 -23.26 15.84
CA GLU A 82 5.12 -23.67 15.16
C GLU A 82 6.09 -24.40 16.08
N GLY A 83 5.80 -24.48 17.39
CA GLY A 83 6.56 -25.26 18.35
C GLY A 83 7.92 -24.68 18.74
N PHE A 84 8.17 -23.40 18.45
CA PHE A 84 9.40 -22.71 18.86
C PHE A 84 9.13 -21.26 19.30
N ASP A 85 9.95 -20.77 20.22
CA ASP A 85 9.88 -19.39 20.67
C ASP A 85 10.63 -18.48 19.69
N VAL A 86 9.95 -17.45 19.23
CA VAL A 86 10.59 -16.38 18.45
C VAL A 86 11.27 -15.41 19.42
N VAL A 87 12.51 -15.73 19.77
CA VAL A 87 13.32 -14.85 20.61
C VAL A 87 14.12 -13.92 19.72
N GLY A 88 14.01 -12.61 19.99
CA GLY A 88 14.81 -11.60 19.28
C GLY A 88 14.30 -11.29 17.88
N ALA A 89 13.00 -11.02 17.73
CA ALA A 89 12.43 -10.55 16.48
C ALA A 89 13.23 -9.37 15.90
N SER A 90 13.58 -9.46 14.64
CA SER A 90 14.38 -8.45 13.94
C SER A 90 13.79 -8.13 12.58
N ALA A 91 14.20 -6.98 12.01
CA ALA A 91 13.83 -6.61 10.64
C ALA A 91 14.66 -7.33 9.56
N TYR A 92 15.51 -8.27 9.94
CA TYR A 92 16.39 -8.96 9.00
C TYR A 92 15.60 -9.80 8.00
N GLY A 93 15.83 -9.56 6.71
CA GLY A 93 15.14 -10.26 5.63
C GLY A 93 13.85 -9.60 5.14
N ILE A 94 13.42 -8.47 5.72
CA ILE A 94 12.30 -7.69 5.20
C ILE A 94 12.71 -7.04 3.87
N GLY A 95 11.88 -7.27 2.85
CA GLY A 95 12.01 -6.63 1.53
C GLY A 95 10.94 -5.57 1.34
N ASN A 96 11.30 -4.48 0.66
CA ASN A 96 10.37 -3.44 0.24
C ASN A 96 10.68 -2.99 -1.18
N THR A 97 9.64 -2.80 -1.98
CA THR A 97 9.75 -2.27 -3.35
C THR A 97 9.20 -0.85 -3.39
N ASN A 98 10.01 0.08 -3.90
CA ASN A 98 9.60 1.46 -4.07
C ASN A 98 9.56 1.81 -5.55
N ASN A 99 8.46 2.45 -5.98
CA ASN A 99 8.27 2.91 -7.34
C ASN A 99 8.34 4.44 -7.35
N PHE A 100 9.26 4.96 -8.15
CA PHE A 100 9.43 6.39 -8.36
C PHE A 100 9.13 6.72 -9.80
N SER A 101 8.52 7.89 -10.00
CA SER A 101 8.33 8.48 -11.31
C SER A 101 8.96 9.87 -11.33
N ILE A 102 9.66 10.17 -12.42
CA ILE A 102 10.32 11.45 -12.63
C ILE A 102 9.75 12.06 -13.93
N GLU A 103 9.41 13.33 -13.88
CA GLU A 103 9.02 14.13 -15.04
C GLU A 103 9.95 15.34 -15.17
N LEU A 104 10.49 15.53 -16.34
CA LEU A 104 11.28 16.71 -16.71
C LEU A 104 10.48 17.53 -17.73
N SER A 105 10.40 18.83 -17.50
CA SER A 105 9.69 19.75 -18.39
C SER A 105 10.51 20.99 -18.65
N ASN A 106 10.47 21.50 -19.88
CA ASN A 106 11.06 22.77 -20.25
C ASN A 106 10.19 23.98 -19.84
N ASN A 107 9.06 23.74 -19.18
CA ASN A 107 8.21 24.80 -18.65
C ASN A 107 8.70 25.22 -17.28
N ALA A 108 9.10 26.48 -17.16
CA ALA A 108 9.53 27.11 -15.93
C ALA A 108 8.41 27.35 -14.91
N ALA A 109 7.16 27.16 -15.28
CA ALA A 109 6.05 27.40 -14.37
C ALA A 109 5.79 26.17 -13.50
N SER A 110 5.84 26.36 -12.18
CA SER A 110 5.25 25.40 -11.25
C SER A 110 3.73 25.47 -11.35
N ASP A 111 3.16 24.70 -12.29
CA ASP A 111 1.71 24.52 -12.37
C ASP A 111 1.29 23.49 -11.33
N GLY A 112 0.66 23.95 -10.25
CA GLY A 112 0.17 23.06 -9.19
C GLY A 112 -0.81 22.01 -9.70
N ASP A 113 -1.58 22.32 -10.73
CA ASP A 113 -2.49 21.38 -11.39
C ASP A 113 -1.71 20.32 -12.20
N ALA A 114 -0.59 20.68 -12.83
CA ALA A 114 0.27 19.72 -13.51
C ALA A 114 0.91 18.76 -12.51
N LEU A 115 1.47 19.27 -11.41
CA LEU A 115 2.00 18.42 -10.34
C LEU A 115 0.93 17.50 -9.77
N LYS A 116 -0.29 18.00 -9.55
CA LYS A 116 -1.39 17.18 -9.08
C LYS A 116 -1.74 16.07 -10.07
N ARG A 117 -1.86 16.35 -11.37
CA ARG A 117 -2.11 15.34 -12.41
C ARG A 117 -1.00 14.29 -12.45
N PHE A 118 0.25 14.72 -12.39
CA PHE A 118 1.40 13.82 -12.33
C PHE A 118 1.34 12.93 -11.09
N SER A 119 1.14 13.51 -9.91
CA SER A 119 0.97 12.77 -8.66
C SER A 119 -0.17 11.76 -8.73
N ASP A 120 -1.36 12.19 -9.18
CA ASP A 120 -2.53 11.32 -9.32
C ASP A 120 -2.26 10.14 -10.27
N SER A 121 -1.51 10.36 -11.36
CA SER A 121 -1.15 9.29 -12.30
C SER A 121 -0.19 8.25 -11.71
N VAL A 122 0.66 8.67 -10.79
CA VAL A 122 1.59 7.78 -10.07
C VAL A 122 0.87 7.02 -8.95
N GLN A 123 -0.01 7.71 -8.21
CA GLN A 123 -0.75 7.10 -7.11
C GLN A 123 -1.84 6.14 -7.60
N LYS A 124 -2.47 6.47 -8.72
CA LYS A 124 -3.56 5.70 -9.32
C LYS A 124 -3.27 5.40 -10.79
N PRO A 125 -2.26 4.57 -11.08
CA PRO A 125 -1.96 4.22 -12.47
C PRO A 125 -3.16 3.52 -13.10
N PRO A 126 -3.41 3.74 -14.40
CA PRO A 126 -4.48 3.03 -15.09
C PRO A 126 -4.19 1.52 -15.10
N VAL A 127 -5.22 0.75 -14.81
CA VAL A 127 -5.19 -0.71 -14.91
C VAL A 127 -6.03 -1.13 -16.11
N TYR A 128 -5.45 -1.89 -17.01
CA TYR A 128 -6.13 -2.38 -18.19
C TYR A 128 -6.51 -3.85 -17.99
N VAL A 129 -7.79 -4.12 -18.04
CA VAL A 129 -8.34 -5.48 -17.95
C VAL A 129 -9.18 -5.77 -19.20
N ALA A 130 -9.19 -7.01 -19.64
CA ALA A 130 -10.08 -7.42 -20.71
C ALA A 130 -11.51 -7.64 -20.16
N ASP A 131 -12.48 -7.71 -21.06
CA ASP A 131 -13.83 -8.13 -20.66
C ASP A 131 -13.79 -9.51 -20.00
N PRO A 132 -14.49 -9.74 -18.88
CA PRO A 132 -14.50 -11.02 -18.17
C PRO A 132 -14.78 -12.23 -19.05
N SER A 133 -15.62 -12.08 -20.08
CA SER A 133 -15.91 -13.15 -21.04
C SER A 133 -14.70 -13.62 -21.86
N VAL A 134 -13.67 -12.79 -22.00
CA VAL A 134 -12.42 -13.17 -22.66
C VAL A 134 -11.66 -14.15 -21.78
N TYR A 135 -11.56 -13.85 -20.48
CA TYR A 135 -10.87 -14.72 -19.52
C TYR A 135 -11.60 -16.06 -19.36
N GLU A 136 -12.94 -16.03 -19.30
CA GLU A 136 -13.76 -17.26 -19.26
C GLU A 136 -13.48 -18.15 -20.49
N LYS A 137 -13.58 -17.59 -21.70
CA LYS A 137 -13.35 -18.34 -22.95
C LYS A 137 -11.95 -18.93 -23.06
N LEU A 138 -10.95 -18.20 -22.56
CA LEU A 138 -9.56 -18.63 -22.58
C LEU A 138 -9.23 -19.59 -21.43
N GLN A 139 -10.10 -19.71 -20.42
CA GLN A 139 -9.83 -20.42 -19.18
C GLN A 139 -8.51 -19.99 -18.54
N ALA A 140 -8.21 -18.69 -18.64
CA ALA A 140 -6.93 -18.13 -18.24
C ALA A 140 -6.57 -18.36 -16.76
N PHE A 141 -7.59 -18.52 -15.92
CA PHE A 141 -7.46 -18.75 -14.47
C PHE A 141 -8.04 -20.11 -14.03
N GLY A 142 -8.19 -21.05 -14.95
CA GLY A 142 -8.79 -22.36 -14.72
C GLY A 142 -10.29 -22.40 -15.00
N GLU A 143 -10.98 -23.39 -14.44
CA GLU A 143 -12.42 -23.55 -14.59
C GLU A 143 -13.16 -22.58 -13.66
N TRP A 144 -13.75 -21.57 -14.23
CA TRP A 144 -14.62 -20.60 -13.54
C TRP A 144 -15.69 -20.10 -14.52
N SER A 145 -16.73 -19.49 -13.99
CA SER A 145 -17.85 -18.97 -14.77
C SER A 145 -18.07 -17.48 -14.49
N LEU A 146 -18.67 -16.81 -15.45
CA LEU A 146 -19.13 -15.45 -15.25
C LEU A 146 -20.19 -15.37 -14.14
N PRO A 147 -20.31 -14.24 -13.43
CA PRO A 147 -21.34 -14.02 -12.43
C PRO A 147 -22.73 -14.30 -12.98
N SER A 148 -23.55 -15.01 -12.23
CA SER A 148 -24.91 -15.35 -12.62
C SER A 148 -25.90 -14.99 -11.50
N LYS A 149 -26.97 -14.27 -11.87
CA LYS A 149 -28.06 -13.87 -10.96
C LYS A 149 -29.43 -14.38 -11.43
N LYS A 150 -29.45 -15.50 -12.17
CA LYS A 150 -30.66 -16.05 -12.77
C LYS A 150 -31.60 -16.69 -11.74
N THR A 151 -31.05 -17.46 -10.82
CA THR A 151 -31.80 -18.11 -9.74
C THR A 151 -31.65 -17.37 -8.41
N GLN A 152 -32.48 -17.70 -7.43
CA GLN A 152 -32.39 -17.16 -6.10
C GLN A 152 -31.07 -17.58 -5.39
N VAL A 153 -30.63 -18.81 -5.62
CA VAL A 153 -29.41 -19.36 -5.05
C VAL A 153 -28.20 -18.65 -5.65
N GLU A 154 -28.15 -18.49 -6.96
CA GLU A 154 -27.06 -17.74 -7.63
C GLU A 154 -26.97 -16.31 -7.11
N ARG A 155 -28.10 -15.59 -7.04
CA ARG A 155 -28.13 -14.23 -6.45
C ARG A 155 -27.57 -14.19 -5.03
N PHE A 156 -27.97 -15.14 -4.20
CA PHE A 156 -27.47 -15.21 -2.82
C PHE A 156 -25.97 -15.43 -2.78
N LEU A 157 -25.43 -16.36 -3.60
CA LEU A 157 -24.00 -16.65 -3.64
C LEU A 157 -23.19 -15.44 -4.14
N GLU A 158 -23.62 -14.80 -5.22
CA GLU A 158 -22.98 -13.60 -5.75
C GLU A 158 -22.97 -12.45 -4.72
N GLU A 159 -24.10 -12.24 -4.03
CA GLU A 159 -24.18 -11.24 -2.96
C GLU A 159 -23.24 -11.54 -1.78
N GLN A 160 -22.99 -12.82 -1.47
CA GLN A 160 -22.01 -13.17 -0.43
C GLN A 160 -20.58 -12.89 -0.91
N LEU A 161 -20.27 -13.16 -2.18
CA LEU A 161 -18.95 -12.85 -2.76
C LEU A 161 -18.70 -11.33 -2.80
N ASP A 162 -19.69 -10.56 -3.25
CA ASP A 162 -19.63 -9.08 -3.25
C ASP A 162 -19.36 -8.55 -1.84
N LYS A 163 -20.08 -9.03 -0.83
CA LYS A 163 -19.88 -8.63 0.57
C LYS A 163 -18.51 -9.03 1.10
N ALA A 164 -18.00 -10.20 0.76
CA ALA A 164 -16.69 -10.66 1.16
C ALA A 164 -15.59 -9.78 0.55
N PHE A 165 -15.73 -9.45 -0.74
CA PHE A 165 -14.80 -8.55 -1.42
C PHE A 165 -14.78 -7.15 -0.78
N ASP A 166 -15.95 -6.55 -0.58
CA ASP A 166 -16.08 -5.23 0.05
C ASP A 166 -15.53 -5.23 1.48
N PHE A 167 -15.76 -6.31 2.22
CA PHE A 167 -15.20 -6.47 3.56
C PHE A 167 -13.66 -6.42 3.52
N TYR A 168 -13.00 -7.26 2.71
CA TYR A 168 -11.53 -7.27 2.63
C TYR A 168 -10.96 -5.97 2.10
N LYS A 169 -11.59 -5.36 1.11
CA LYS A 169 -11.21 -4.05 0.60
C LYS A 169 -11.22 -2.98 1.71
N ASN A 170 -12.25 -3.02 2.56
CA ASN A 170 -12.35 -2.09 3.68
C ASN A 170 -11.33 -2.39 4.79
N GLU A 171 -11.02 -3.65 5.06
CA GLU A 171 -10.04 -4.05 6.07
C GLU A 171 -8.63 -3.54 5.76
N VAL A 172 -8.27 -3.42 4.47
CA VAL A 172 -7.00 -2.81 4.06
C VAL A 172 -6.85 -1.41 4.64
N GLU A 173 -7.89 -0.58 4.54
CA GLU A 173 -7.87 0.79 5.06
C GLU A 173 -7.98 0.83 6.59
N VAL A 174 -8.89 0.05 7.18
CA VAL A 174 -9.15 0.03 8.63
C VAL A 174 -7.93 -0.46 9.41
N ARG A 175 -7.17 -1.39 8.83
CA ARG A 175 -6.03 -2.03 9.50
C ARG A 175 -4.68 -1.61 8.96
N SER A 176 -4.64 -0.70 8.00
CA SER A 176 -3.39 -0.22 7.39
C SER A 176 -2.55 -1.35 6.77
N TRP A 177 -3.21 -2.25 6.03
CA TRP A 177 -2.52 -3.36 5.34
C TRP A 177 -1.89 -2.89 4.03
N TYR A 178 -0.91 -2.02 4.13
CA TYR A 178 -0.29 -1.36 2.97
C TYR A 178 1.00 -2.03 2.49
N GLY A 179 1.34 -3.16 3.06
CA GLY A 179 2.56 -3.88 2.73
C GLY A 179 3.74 -3.50 3.61
N MET A 180 4.96 -3.68 3.10
CA MET A 180 6.24 -3.61 3.79
C MET A 180 6.43 -4.79 4.77
N PHE A 181 5.68 -4.85 5.86
CA PHE A 181 5.65 -5.96 6.82
C PHE A 181 4.24 -6.36 7.25
N ASN A 182 3.22 -5.67 6.79
CA ASN A 182 1.83 -6.02 7.03
C ASN A 182 1.03 -5.97 5.71
N TYR A 183 0.85 -7.15 5.11
CA TYR A 183 0.12 -7.36 3.86
C TYR A 183 -1.32 -7.80 4.09
N GLY A 184 -1.76 -7.84 5.34
CA GLY A 184 -3.05 -8.35 5.73
C GLY A 184 -3.04 -9.82 6.11
N ASP A 185 -4.09 -10.23 6.80
CA ASP A 185 -4.29 -11.60 7.23
C ASP A 185 -5.75 -12.01 7.08
N ILE A 186 -5.99 -13.31 6.92
CA ILE A 186 -7.33 -13.87 6.98
C ILE A 186 -7.70 -14.14 8.44
N MET A 187 -8.82 -13.59 8.86
CA MET A 187 -9.37 -13.87 10.19
C MET A 187 -9.82 -15.32 10.25
N HIS A 188 -9.25 -16.11 11.14
CA HIS A 188 -9.62 -17.51 11.24
C HIS A 188 -10.19 -17.94 12.60
N THR A 189 -10.08 -17.10 13.62
CA THR A 189 -10.59 -17.43 14.96
C THR A 189 -11.44 -16.31 15.52
N TYR A 190 -12.70 -16.59 15.77
CA TYR A 190 -13.59 -15.67 16.49
C TYR A 190 -13.48 -15.90 17.98
N ASP A 191 -13.21 -14.84 18.74
CA ASP A 191 -13.24 -14.84 20.19
C ASP A 191 -14.64 -14.42 20.68
N PRO A 192 -15.48 -15.35 21.16
CA PRO A 192 -16.84 -15.04 21.56
C PRO A 192 -16.92 -14.22 22.87
N PHE A 193 -15.87 -14.19 23.67
CA PHE A 193 -15.84 -13.43 24.92
C PHE A 193 -15.53 -11.95 24.66
N ARG A 194 -14.68 -11.68 23.67
CA ARG A 194 -14.30 -10.32 23.27
C ARG A 194 -15.15 -9.78 22.14
N HIS A 195 -16.02 -10.61 21.54
CA HIS A 195 -16.79 -10.30 20.35
C HIS A 195 -15.92 -9.76 19.19
N SER A 196 -14.76 -10.36 19.00
CA SER A 196 -13.80 -9.92 18.01
C SER A 196 -13.14 -11.08 17.28
N TRP A 197 -12.75 -10.83 16.04
CA TRP A 197 -11.91 -11.76 15.29
C TRP A 197 -10.45 -11.62 15.72
N ARG A 198 -9.76 -12.75 15.79
CA ARG A 198 -8.33 -12.79 16.02
C ARG A 198 -7.59 -12.90 14.70
N TYR A 199 -6.50 -12.17 14.62
CA TYR A 199 -5.56 -12.20 13.52
C TYR A 199 -4.27 -12.83 13.99
N ASP A 200 -3.70 -13.71 13.18
CA ASP A 200 -2.37 -14.23 13.42
C ASP A 200 -1.32 -13.22 13.03
N MET A 201 -0.48 -12.84 13.95
CA MET A 201 0.57 -11.85 13.69
C MET A 201 1.69 -12.37 12.79
N GLY A 202 1.81 -13.67 12.62
CA GLY A 202 2.80 -14.29 11.75
C GLY A 202 2.22 -14.95 10.50
N GLY A 203 0.89 -15.08 10.45
CA GLY A 203 0.21 -15.85 9.41
C GLY A 203 -0.07 -15.10 8.13
N TYR A 204 -0.13 -13.78 8.16
CA TYR A 204 -0.58 -12.98 7.02
C TYR A 204 0.22 -13.20 5.73
N ALA A 205 1.53 -13.26 5.79
CA ALA A 205 2.35 -13.54 4.63
C ALA A 205 2.21 -14.99 4.16
N TRP A 206 2.13 -15.90 5.09
CA TRP A 206 1.93 -17.33 4.87
C TRP A 206 0.55 -17.60 4.24
N GLN A 207 -0.52 -17.07 4.81
CA GLN A 207 -1.86 -17.24 4.28
C GLN A 207 -2.03 -16.59 2.91
N ASN A 208 -1.46 -15.41 2.71
CA ASN A 208 -1.47 -14.75 1.41
C ASN A 208 -0.71 -15.55 0.34
N THR A 209 0.26 -16.33 0.73
CA THR A 209 1.03 -17.18 -0.19
C THR A 209 0.34 -18.52 -0.44
N GLU A 210 -0.12 -19.19 0.60
CA GLU A 210 -0.66 -20.55 0.48
C GLU A 210 -2.13 -20.59 0.05
N LEU A 211 -2.97 -19.70 0.56
CA LEU A 211 -4.39 -19.66 0.23
C LEU A 211 -4.71 -18.81 -1.00
N VAL A 212 -3.68 -18.22 -1.59
CA VAL A 212 -3.78 -17.43 -2.83
C VAL A 212 -4.90 -16.36 -2.81
N PRO A 213 -5.09 -15.59 -1.72
CA PRO A 213 -6.15 -14.59 -1.66
C PRO A 213 -6.01 -13.52 -2.73
N THR A 214 -4.78 -13.23 -3.16
CA THR A 214 -4.50 -12.31 -4.27
C THR A 214 -5.18 -12.75 -5.56
N LEU A 215 -5.20 -14.05 -5.88
CA LEU A 215 -5.91 -14.56 -7.06
C LEU A 215 -7.41 -14.33 -6.94
N TRP A 216 -8.01 -14.58 -5.79
CA TRP A 216 -9.44 -14.35 -5.58
C TRP A 216 -9.83 -12.89 -5.74
N LEU A 217 -9.02 -11.98 -5.21
CA LEU A 217 -9.23 -10.55 -5.37
C LEU A 217 -9.11 -10.12 -6.84
N TRP A 218 -8.17 -10.67 -7.59
CA TRP A 218 -8.05 -10.46 -9.03
C TRP A 218 -9.25 -10.97 -9.81
N LEU A 219 -9.79 -12.13 -9.44
CA LEU A 219 -10.99 -12.70 -10.09
C LEU A 219 -12.25 -11.90 -9.78
N ALA A 220 -12.30 -11.23 -8.62
CA ALA A 220 -13.41 -10.37 -8.22
C ALA A 220 -13.35 -8.97 -8.85
N PHE A 221 -12.13 -8.50 -9.19
CA PHE A 221 -11.90 -7.20 -9.80
C PHE A 221 -12.38 -7.16 -11.26
#